data_5c815fa2db734ced68497d0871ed5495
#
_entry.id   5c815fa2db734ced68497d0871ed5495
#
_cell.length_a   1.000
_cell.length_b   1.000
_cell.length_c   1.000
_cell.angle_alpha   90.00
_cell.angle_beta   90.00
_cell.angle_gamma   90.00
#
_symmetry.space_group_name_H-M   'P 1'
#
loop_
_entity.id
_entity.type
_entity.pdbx_description
1 polymer ?
#
loop_
_entity_poly.entity_id
_entity_poly.type
_entity_poly.pdbx_seq_one_letter_code
_entity_poly.pdbx_strand_id
1 'polypeptide(L)'
;MARAVVLGFFFFCSFLFSLADGGKAKPLFFEMGEEYRKVAQEQEVFLFRGKDSLPEHQMLLLSDSVGNPLLFYADIYTPVCIDNICKPVQIEIYWDLLGEYVGFALQKNQPLTKFDHEEFEPDDYEKFHALMLDDHSVLDRSKMEDLFDKNAKVEPDKEQVVYNGVEVDAVSEPTKKVIRESTVEGALYSCYTLWHLVNGESSRKIKNYFSEIYNDRFSTYLLDSPYESYQRFALKKLTPEAYLDFRPQILHILESASPLTRSYVLKKLPDEDWADEKLSEFLYENFSNWDMNTQTLLLKHLEFADERAALWLSTQLSSMKKRQLEMYLTFLPKRPAELDERIRQALEEKVQSDYNYTYLIKAYLGS
;
A
#
# COMPACT_ATOMS: atom_id res chain seq x y z
N MET A 1 56.51 54.70 16.38
CA MET A 1 55.44 54.17 15.48
C MET A 1 55.11 52.77 15.94
N ALA A 2 54.07 52.62 16.75
CA ALA A 2 53.66 51.37 17.31
C ALA A 2 52.45 50.86 16.48
N ARG A 3 52.54 49.66 15.87
CA ARG A 3 51.42 49.00 15.20
C ARG A 3 50.70 48.13 16.25
N ALA A 4 49.47 48.48 16.54
CA ALA A 4 48.57 47.67 17.34
C ALA A 4 48.03 46.51 16.47
N VAL A 5 48.23 45.28 16.96
CA VAL A 5 47.63 44.05 16.42
C VAL A 5 46.33 43.84 17.17
N VAL A 6 45.19 43.94 16.45
CA VAL A 6 43.88 43.60 16.98
C VAL A 6 43.66 42.12 16.77
N LEU A 7 43.74 41.32 17.82
CA LEU A 7 43.31 39.93 17.83
C LEU A 7 41.76 39.90 17.93
N GLY A 8 41.13 39.55 16.81
CA GLY A 8 39.70 39.21 16.76
C GLY A 8 39.47 37.86 17.39
N PHE A 9 38.81 37.80 18.53
CA PHE A 9 38.32 36.61 19.17
C PHE A 9 37.04 36.20 18.44
N PHE A 10 37.11 35.17 17.55
CA PHE A 10 35.93 34.49 17.02
C PHE A 10 35.37 33.60 18.13
N PHE A 11 34.29 34.03 18.72
CA PHE A 11 33.46 33.21 19.60
C PHE A 11 32.72 32.19 18.71
N PHE A 12 33.25 30.98 18.63
CA PHE A 12 32.58 29.84 18.05
C PHE A 12 31.49 29.41 19.05
N CYS A 13 30.28 29.97 18.88
CA CYS A 13 29.12 29.52 19.63
C CYS A 13 28.73 28.14 19.07
N SER A 14 29.31 27.09 19.68
CA SER A 14 28.87 25.72 19.47
C SER A 14 27.45 25.63 20.02
N PHE A 15 26.46 25.79 19.13
CA PHE A 15 25.11 25.33 19.37
C PHE A 15 25.18 23.82 19.47
N LEU A 16 25.34 23.31 20.67
CA LEU A 16 24.96 21.95 20.99
C LEU A 16 23.44 21.90 20.81
N PHE A 17 23.02 21.51 19.60
CA PHE A 17 21.69 20.93 19.43
C PHE A 17 21.67 19.66 20.30
N SER A 18 21.21 19.84 21.54
CA SER A 18 20.61 18.73 22.27
C SER A 18 19.54 18.17 21.35
N LEU A 19 19.76 16.98 20.84
CA LEU A 19 18.71 16.12 20.34
C LEU A 19 17.79 15.87 21.56
N ALA A 20 16.92 16.82 21.86
CA ALA A 20 15.72 16.53 22.58
C ALA A 20 15.00 15.51 21.71
N ASP A 21 14.84 14.31 22.23
CA ASP A 21 13.87 13.32 21.81
C ASP A 21 12.57 14.11 21.64
N GLY A 22 12.29 14.54 20.42
CA GLY A 22 11.12 15.36 20.12
C GLY A 22 9.91 14.54 20.52
N GLY A 23 9.20 14.98 21.52
CA GLY A 23 8.19 14.38 22.38
C GLY A 23 7.11 13.46 21.77
N LYS A 24 7.39 12.81 20.64
CA LYS A 24 6.51 11.83 20.03
C LYS A 24 6.61 10.50 20.76
N ALA A 25 5.47 9.94 21.09
CA ALA A 25 5.39 8.63 21.70
C ALA A 25 5.83 7.55 20.70
N LYS A 26 6.45 6.48 21.21
CA LYS A 26 6.69 5.30 20.39
C LYS A 26 5.34 4.74 19.93
N PRO A 27 5.16 4.46 18.62
CA PRO A 27 3.93 3.84 18.15
C PRO A 27 3.60 2.54 18.90
N LEU A 28 2.35 2.41 19.31
CA LEU A 28 1.83 1.17 19.92
C LEU A 28 1.61 0.11 18.82
N PHE A 29 1.08 0.56 17.67
CA PHE A 29 0.94 -0.22 16.46
C PHE A 29 1.53 0.55 15.29
N PHE A 30 2.23 -0.13 14.39
CA PHE A 30 2.82 0.50 13.22
C PHE A 30 3.12 -0.52 12.11
N GLU A 31 2.54 -0.33 10.93
CA GLU A 31 2.58 -1.27 9.81
C GLU A 31 3.77 -1.08 8.85
N MET A 32 4.57 -0.02 9.03
CA MET A 32 5.66 0.34 8.14
C MET A 32 7.03 0.22 8.80
N GLY A 33 7.51 -0.96 9.08
CA GLY A 33 8.87 -1.18 9.60
C GLY A 33 9.27 -0.17 10.68
N GLU A 34 10.41 0.52 10.50
CA GLU A 34 10.92 1.49 11.48
C GLU A 34 11.03 2.93 10.90
N GLU A 35 10.25 3.26 9.89
CA GLU A 35 10.29 4.57 9.21
C GLU A 35 10.15 5.74 10.18
N TYR A 36 9.33 5.62 11.22
CA TYR A 36 9.17 6.64 12.25
C TYR A 36 10.48 6.98 12.98
N ARG A 37 11.47 6.08 13.02
CA ARG A 37 12.79 6.31 13.63
C ARG A 37 13.74 7.11 12.73
N LYS A 38 13.45 7.18 11.43
CA LYS A 38 14.26 7.94 10.46
C LYS A 38 13.88 9.41 10.41
N VAL A 39 12.80 9.80 11.09
CA VAL A 39 12.29 11.17 11.08
C VAL A 39 13.33 12.14 11.66
N ALA A 40 13.66 13.16 10.87
CA ALA A 40 14.60 14.21 11.24
C ALA A 40 14.04 15.62 11.03
N GLN A 41 12.98 15.75 10.21
CA GLN A 41 12.34 17.02 9.88
C GLN A 41 10.82 16.89 9.95
N GLU A 42 10.15 17.98 10.31
CA GLU A 42 8.71 18.09 10.39
C GLU A 42 8.27 19.37 9.69
N GLN A 43 7.21 19.28 8.91
CA GLN A 43 6.63 20.40 8.19
C GLN A 43 5.11 20.40 8.36
N GLU A 44 4.54 21.50 8.82
CA GLU A 44 3.10 21.71 8.78
C GLU A 44 2.64 21.86 7.33
N VAL A 45 1.60 21.11 6.94
CA VAL A 45 1.19 21.07 5.53
C VAL A 45 -0.25 21.53 5.29
N PHE A 46 -1.19 21.10 6.11
CA PHE A 46 -2.59 21.53 6.02
C PHE A 46 -3.36 21.24 7.30
N LEU A 47 -4.54 21.86 7.40
CA LEU A 47 -5.52 21.54 8.44
C LEU A 47 -6.57 20.59 7.89
N PHE A 48 -7.10 19.69 8.72
CA PHE A 48 -8.18 18.78 8.38
C PHE A 48 -9.18 18.66 9.54
N ARG A 49 -10.38 18.20 9.23
CA ARG A 49 -11.45 17.94 10.21
C ARG A 49 -11.95 16.52 10.07
N GLY A 50 -12.51 16.00 11.16
CA GLY A 50 -13.38 14.84 11.10
C GLY A 50 -14.76 15.20 10.59
N LYS A 51 -15.60 14.18 10.45
CA LYS A 51 -17.02 14.33 10.19
C LYS A 51 -17.71 15.00 11.39
N ASP A 52 -18.83 15.66 11.14
CA ASP A 52 -19.71 16.23 12.19
C ASP A 52 -19.12 17.43 13.00
N SER A 53 -18.42 18.35 12.29
CA SER A 53 -17.97 19.63 12.88
C SER A 53 -16.96 19.53 14.01
N LEU A 54 -16.14 18.50 14.03
CA LEU A 54 -15.04 18.33 14.97
C LEU A 54 -13.97 19.43 14.82
N PRO A 55 -13.14 19.66 15.85
CA PRO A 55 -12.06 20.65 15.78
C PRO A 55 -11.14 20.36 14.59
N GLU A 56 -10.49 21.43 14.11
CA GLU A 56 -9.42 21.30 13.11
C GLU A 56 -8.16 20.75 13.75
N HIS A 57 -7.50 19.86 13.01
CA HIS A 57 -6.23 19.27 13.39
C HIS A 57 -5.16 19.63 12.39
N GLN A 58 -3.92 19.82 12.88
CA GLN A 58 -2.76 20.11 12.05
C GLN A 58 -2.18 18.81 11.52
N MET A 59 -2.01 18.72 10.18
CA MET A 59 -1.25 17.64 9.56
C MET A 59 0.21 18.05 9.37
N LEU A 60 1.12 17.16 9.76
CA LEU A 60 2.54 17.31 9.54
C LEU A 60 3.04 16.27 8.54
N LEU A 61 3.95 16.69 7.67
CA LEU A 61 4.77 15.81 6.85
C LEU A 61 6.08 15.57 7.61
N LEU A 62 6.39 14.30 7.84
CA LEU A 62 7.62 13.85 8.47
C LEU A 62 8.61 13.40 7.40
N SER A 63 9.85 13.89 7.46
CA SER A 63 10.88 13.60 6.46
C SER A 63 12.17 13.14 7.14
N ASP A 64 13.02 12.46 6.38
CA ASP A 64 14.37 12.09 6.81
C ASP A 64 15.34 13.29 6.81
N SER A 65 16.60 13.04 7.16
CA SER A 65 17.65 14.07 7.24
C SER A 65 17.99 14.69 5.89
N VAL A 66 17.70 14.02 4.77
CA VAL A 66 17.94 14.53 3.42
C VAL A 66 16.68 15.08 2.76
N GLY A 67 15.55 15.09 3.50
CA GLY A 67 14.28 15.66 3.06
C GLY A 67 13.44 14.73 2.18
N ASN A 68 13.66 13.41 2.24
CA ASN A 68 12.70 12.48 1.65
C ASN A 68 11.48 12.36 2.57
N PRO A 69 10.27 12.45 2.03
CA PRO A 69 9.05 12.27 2.80
C PRO A 69 8.95 10.83 3.31
N LEU A 70 8.57 10.64 4.55
CA LEU A 70 8.43 9.33 5.17
C LEU A 70 6.98 9.00 5.51
N LEU A 71 6.33 9.91 6.26
CA LEU A 71 5.02 9.70 6.85
C LEU A 71 4.26 11.02 6.97
N PHE A 72 2.94 10.95 7.03
CA PHE A 72 2.11 12.01 7.58
C PHE A 72 1.74 11.69 9.03
N TYR A 73 1.57 12.74 9.84
CA TYR A 73 1.37 12.64 11.26
C TYR A 73 0.44 13.73 11.78
N ALA A 74 -0.39 13.39 12.75
CA ALA A 74 -1.14 14.38 13.51
C ALA A 74 -1.23 13.96 15.00
N ASP A 75 -1.03 14.93 15.91
CA ASP A 75 -1.42 14.82 17.31
C ASP A 75 -2.87 15.31 17.42
N ILE A 76 -3.77 14.40 17.75
CA ILE A 76 -5.22 14.63 17.75
C ILE A 76 -5.70 14.74 19.19
N TYR A 77 -6.27 15.88 19.52
CA TYR A 77 -7.05 16.08 20.74
C TYR A 77 -8.50 16.42 20.36
N THR A 78 -9.44 15.53 20.65
CA THR A 78 -10.82 15.69 20.19
C THR A 78 -11.84 15.19 21.22
N PRO A 79 -12.98 15.90 21.40
CA PRO A 79 -14.14 15.33 22.06
C PRO A 79 -14.72 14.22 21.19
N VAL A 80 -15.22 13.16 21.81
CA VAL A 80 -15.79 11.99 21.11
C VAL A 80 -17.29 11.82 21.34
N CYS A 81 -17.85 12.51 22.33
CA CYS A 81 -19.28 12.44 22.64
C CYS A 81 -19.99 13.78 22.38
N ILE A 82 -21.24 13.74 21.96
CA ILE A 82 -22.06 14.92 21.68
C ILE A 82 -22.33 15.71 22.97
N ASP A 83 -22.51 15.03 24.09
CA ASP A 83 -22.90 15.65 25.38
C ASP A 83 -21.71 16.10 26.24
N ASN A 84 -20.48 16.05 25.73
CA ASN A 84 -19.24 16.37 26.47
C ASN A 84 -19.06 15.58 27.80
N ILE A 85 -19.73 14.45 27.95
CA ILE A 85 -19.63 13.60 29.14
C ILE A 85 -18.39 12.70 29.06
N CYS A 86 -17.98 12.31 27.84
CA CYS A 86 -16.83 11.45 27.63
C CYS A 86 -15.53 12.23 27.82
N LYS A 87 -14.49 11.55 28.32
CA LYS A 87 -13.14 12.08 28.31
C LYS A 87 -12.68 12.33 26.86
N PRO A 88 -12.17 13.52 26.52
CA PRO A 88 -11.58 13.75 25.21
C PRO A 88 -10.46 12.75 24.91
N VAL A 89 -10.37 12.33 23.65
CA VAL A 89 -9.29 11.46 23.20
C VAL A 89 -8.08 12.28 22.86
N GLN A 90 -6.90 11.81 23.31
CA GLN A 90 -5.61 12.29 22.84
C GLN A 90 -4.84 11.10 22.22
N ILE A 91 -4.49 11.22 20.94
CA ILE A 91 -3.89 10.13 20.17
C ILE A 91 -3.01 10.72 19.05
N GLU A 92 -1.86 10.11 18.85
CA GLU A 92 -0.98 10.41 17.73
C GLU A 92 -1.25 9.41 16.61
N ILE A 93 -1.55 9.87 15.40
CA ILE A 93 -1.89 9.03 14.27
C ILE A 93 -0.89 9.22 13.15
N TYR A 94 -0.54 8.11 12.49
CA TYR A 94 0.39 8.05 11.38
C TYR A 94 -0.30 7.53 10.12
N TRP A 95 -0.01 8.16 8.99
CA TRP A 95 -0.40 7.74 7.66
C TRP A 95 0.83 7.58 6.78
N ASP A 96 0.72 6.72 5.81
CA ASP A 96 1.71 6.61 4.75
C ASP A 96 1.61 7.79 3.76
N LEU A 97 2.50 7.85 2.78
CA LEU A 97 2.53 8.92 1.77
C LEU A 97 1.30 8.89 0.84
N LEU A 98 0.59 7.79 0.78
CA LEU A 98 -0.62 7.63 -0.03
C LEU A 98 -1.90 7.86 0.77
N GLY A 99 -1.77 8.28 2.05
CA GLY A 99 -2.89 8.59 2.93
C GLY A 99 -3.58 7.36 3.52
N GLU A 100 -2.95 6.20 3.46
CA GLU A 100 -3.42 5.02 4.17
C GLU A 100 -2.93 5.07 5.63
N TYR A 101 -3.80 4.71 6.55
CA TYR A 101 -3.44 4.63 7.96
C TYR A 101 -2.40 3.54 8.18
N VAL A 102 -1.37 3.83 8.99
CA VAL A 102 -0.29 2.87 9.27
C VAL A 102 -0.03 2.66 10.75
N GLY A 103 -0.65 3.44 11.63
CA GLY A 103 -0.46 3.21 13.05
C GLY A 103 -0.81 4.38 13.94
N PHE A 104 -0.71 4.16 15.24
CA PHE A 104 -0.94 5.18 16.25
C PHE A 104 -0.01 5.03 17.45
N ALA A 105 0.15 6.12 18.19
CA ALA A 105 0.79 6.15 19.48
C ALA A 105 -0.11 6.82 20.53
N LEU A 106 0.12 6.50 21.78
CA LEU A 106 -0.53 7.14 22.91
C LEU A 106 0.50 7.88 23.75
N GLN A 107 0.15 9.07 24.19
CA GLN A 107 0.97 9.78 25.16
C GLN A 107 0.93 9.06 26.51
N LYS A 108 2.00 9.22 27.28
CA LYS A 108 2.12 8.60 28.59
C LYS A 108 0.95 9.05 29.49
N ASN A 109 0.28 8.09 30.09
CA ASN A 109 -0.89 8.31 30.98
C ASN A 109 -2.14 8.88 30.26
N GLN A 110 -2.28 8.67 28.97
CA GLN A 110 -3.45 9.04 28.17
C GLN A 110 -4.04 7.80 27.46
N PRO A 111 -4.53 6.80 28.20
CA PRO A 111 -5.17 5.62 27.58
C PRO A 111 -6.47 6.04 26.89
N LEU A 112 -6.85 5.29 25.84
CA LEU A 112 -8.20 5.36 25.31
C LEU A 112 -9.19 4.79 26.34
N THR A 113 -10.40 5.33 26.36
CA THR A 113 -11.42 4.90 27.33
C THR A 113 -12.71 4.51 26.63
N LYS A 114 -13.37 3.55 27.25
CA LYS A 114 -14.76 3.15 26.97
C LYS A 114 -15.74 4.12 27.62
N PHE A 115 -17.02 3.86 27.43
CA PHE A 115 -18.09 4.46 28.22
C PHE A 115 -17.81 4.22 29.72
N ASP A 116 -18.20 5.11 30.57
CA ASP A 116 -17.92 5.09 32.02
C ASP A 116 -16.42 5.25 32.41
N HIS A 117 -15.58 5.75 31.48
CA HIS A 117 -14.15 6.02 31.69
C HIS A 117 -13.28 4.77 31.95
N GLU A 118 -13.79 3.58 31.65
CA GLU A 118 -13.00 2.36 31.69
C GLU A 118 -11.90 2.39 30.64
N GLU A 119 -10.66 2.03 31.00
CA GLU A 119 -9.53 2.05 30.09
C GLU A 119 -9.62 0.88 29.10
N PHE A 120 -9.07 1.08 27.89
CA PHE A 120 -8.92 0.00 26.91
C PHE A 120 -7.99 -1.08 27.45
N GLU A 121 -8.39 -2.33 27.30
CA GLU A 121 -7.57 -3.50 27.48
C GLU A 121 -6.72 -3.77 26.22
N PRO A 122 -5.66 -4.61 26.29
CA PRO A 122 -4.82 -4.92 25.13
C PRO A 122 -5.59 -5.35 23.89
N ASP A 123 -6.59 -6.23 24.03
CA ASP A 123 -7.42 -6.74 22.92
C ASP A 123 -8.28 -5.62 22.30
N ASP A 124 -8.68 -4.62 23.08
CA ASP A 124 -9.41 -3.44 22.59
C ASP A 124 -8.53 -2.61 21.64
N TYR A 125 -7.24 -2.45 21.97
CA TYR A 125 -6.31 -1.74 21.11
C TYR A 125 -6.04 -2.49 19.81
N GLU A 126 -5.93 -3.81 19.83
CA GLU A 126 -5.80 -4.63 18.62
C GLU A 126 -7.03 -4.47 17.73
N LYS A 127 -8.23 -4.57 18.32
CA LYS A 127 -9.48 -4.39 17.60
C LYS A 127 -9.64 -2.97 17.04
N PHE A 128 -9.26 -1.96 17.82
CA PHE A 128 -9.25 -0.56 17.38
C PHE A 128 -8.29 -0.35 16.20
N HIS A 129 -7.08 -0.88 16.28
CA HIS A 129 -6.10 -0.81 15.19
C HIS A 129 -6.62 -1.49 13.91
N ALA A 130 -7.17 -2.69 14.02
CA ALA A 130 -7.78 -3.40 12.91
C ALA A 130 -8.94 -2.62 12.26
N LEU A 131 -9.77 -1.94 13.08
CA LEU A 131 -10.83 -1.06 12.57
C LEU A 131 -10.27 0.14 11.80
N MET A 132 -9.19 0.77 12.28
CA MET A 132 -8.56 1.91 11.58
C MET A 132 -7.95 1.51 10.24
N LEU A 133 -7.45 0.27 10.11
CA LEU A 133 -6.93 -0.29 8.86
C LEU A 133 -8.03 -0.60 7.82
N ASP A 134 -9.28 -0.76 8.26
CA ASP A 134 -10.42 -1.02 7.36
C ASP A 134 -11.02 0.30 6.83
N ASP A 135 -10.50 0.78 5.70
CA ASP A 135 -11.01 1.99 5.02
C ASP A 135 -12.39 1.80 4.37
N HIS A 136 -12.90 0.56 4.33
CA HIS A 136 -14.24 0.19 3.84
C HIS A 136 -15.22 -0.16 4.95
N SER A 137 -14.93 0.21 6.19
CA SER A 137 -15.76 -0.06 7.34
C SER A 137 -17.21 0.44 7.15
N VAL A 138 -18.14 -0.26 7.78
CA VAL A 138 -19.55 0.14 7.86
C VAL A 138 -19.73 1.54 8.44
N LEU A 139 -18.73 2.06 9.16
CA LEU A 139 -18.74 3.41 9.74
C LEU A 139 -18.75 4.50 8.67
N ASP A 140 -18.18 4.28 7.48
CA ASP A 140 -18.19 5.25 6.37
C ASP A 140 -19.59 5.78 6.04
N ARG A 141 -20.56 4.87 5.98
CA ARG A 141 -21.95 5.16 5.60
C ARG A 141 -22.84 5.52 6.78
N SER A 142 -22.36 5.34 8.01
CA SER A 142 -23.11 5.59 9.22
C SER A 142 -23.09 7.07 9.58
N LYS A 143 -24.14 7.54 10.23
CA LYS A 143 -24.16 8.84 10.89
C LYS A 143 -24.12 8.62 12.41
N MET A 144 -23.50 9.53 13.13
CA MET A 144 -23.44 9.47 14.60
C MET A 144 -24.83 9.28 15.21
N GLU A 145 -25.84 9.95 14.67
CA GLU A 145 -27.23 9.90 15.14
C GLU A 145 -27.90 8.53 14.93
N ASP A 146 -27.45 7.78 13.91
CA ASP A 146 -28.02 6.48 13.55
C ASP A 146 -27.41 5.34 14.37
N LEU A 147 -26.28 5.60 15.04
CA LEU A 147 -25.57 4.60 15.84
C LEU A 147 -26.25 4.35 17.20
N PHE A 148 -27.12 5.27 17.63
CA PHE A 148 -27.74 5.23 18.94
C PHE A 148 -29.27 5.22 18.81
N ASP A 149 -29.87 4.28 19.49
CA ASP A 149 -31.32 4.28 19.70
C ASP A 149 -31.64 5.32 20.77
N LYS A 150 -32.24 6.45 20.38
CA LYS A 150 -32.69 7.52 21.30
C LYS A 150 -33.65 7.04 22.37
N ASN A 151 -34.15 5.80 22.25
CA ASN A 151 -35.16 5.21 23.16
C ASN A 151 -34.65 3.98 23.93
N ALA A 152 -33.41 3.57 23.73
CA ALA A 152 -32.83 2.46 24.49
C ALA A 152 -32.57 2.92 25.93
N LYS A 153 -33.43 2.54 26.86
CA LYS A 153 -33.08 2.53 28.28
C LYS A 153 -31.99 1.47 28.44
N VAL A 154 -30.81 1.91 28.78
CA VAL A 154 -29.71 1.04 29.16
C VAL A 154 -30.09 0.33 30.46
N GLU A 155 -30.62 -0.87 30.37
CA GLU A 155 -30.60 -1.81 31.49
C GLU A 155 -29.36 -2.69 31.29
N PRO A 156 -28.45 -2.76 32.26
CA PRO A 156 -27.34 -3.71 32.21
C PRO A 156 -27.92 -5.12 32.30
N ASP A 157 -27.47 -6.00 31.46
CA ASP A 157 -27.76 -7.44 31.48
C ASP A 157 -29.15 -7.93 31.02
N LYS A 158 -29.62 -7.58 29.83
CA LYS A 158 -30.57 -8.48 29.12
C LYS A 158 -30.45 -8.41 27.61
N GLU A 159 -30.21 -9.54 27.00
CA GLU A 159 -30.10 -9.80 25.55
C GLU A 159 -31.43 -9.64 24.77
N GLN A 160 -32.46 -9.03 25.33
CA GLN A 160 -33.75 -8.85 24.64
C GLN A 160 -34.25 -7.42 24.75
N VAL A 161 -34.19 -6.72 23.63
CA VAL A 161 -34.84 -5.40 23.50
C VAL A 161 -36.29 -5.63 23.12
N VAL A 162 -37.21 -5.43 24.10
CA VAL A 162 -38.66 -5.42 23.86
C VAL A 162 -39.09 -3.99 23.60
N TYR A 163 -39.44 -3.66 22.34
CA TYR A 163 -40.01 -2.35 21.99
C TYR A 163 -41.54 -2.44 21.98
N ASN A 164 -42.21 -1.69 22.87
CA ASN A 164 -43.68 -1.62 22.98
C ASN A 164 -44.42 -2.96 23.11
N GLY A 165 -43.85 -3.96 23.79
CA GLY A 165 -44.52 -5.25 23.99
C GLY A 165 -44.59 -6.13 22.74
N VAL A 166 -43.93 -5.75 21.65
CA VAL A 166 -43.77 -6.56 20.45
C VAL A 166 -42.30 -7.01 20.39
N GLU A 167 -42.11 -8.32 20.33
CA GLU A 167 -40.82 -8.92 20.04
C GLU A 167 -40.40 -8.44 18.61
N VAL A 168 -39.51 -7.46 18.55
CA VAL A 168 -39.01 -6.98 17.26
C VAL A 168 -37.98 -7.98 16.82
N ASP A 169 -38.30 -8.71 15.77
CA ASP A 169 -37.42 -9.69 15.15
C ASP A 169 -36.07 -9.02 14.82
N ALA A 170 -34.99 -9.66 15.27
CA ALA A 170 -33.60 -9.18 15.12
C ALA A 170 -33.16 -8.90 13.65
N VAL A 171 -34.05 -9.19 12.70
CA VAL A 171 -33.83 -8.98 11.25
C VAL A 171 -33.95 -7.51 10.84
N SER A 172 -34.57 -6.65 11.65
CA SER A 172 -34.74 -5.22 11.29
C SER A 172 -33.52 -4.34 11.58
N GLU A 173 -32.47 -4.83 12.24
CA GLU A 173 -31.25 -4.07 12.53
C GLU A 173 -29.94 -4.85 12.32
N PRO A 174 -29.69 -5.45 11.14
CA PRO A 174 -28.41 -6.08 10.86
C PRO A 174 -27.25 -5.07 10.96
N THR A 175 -27.51 -3.80 10.69
CA THR A 175 -26.54 -2.71 10.73
C THR A 175 -25.99 -2.47 12.14
N LYS A 176 -26.81 -2.46 13.17
CA LYS A 176 -26.39 -2.20 14.57
C LYS A 176 -25.54 -3.36 15.11
N LYS A 177 -25.86 -4.61 14.75
CA LYS A 177 -25.06 -5.77 15.15
C LYS A 177 -23.68 -5.74 14.50
N VAL A 178 -23.62 -5.50 13.18
CA VAL A 178 -22.36 -5.43 12.42
C VAL A 178 -21.47 -4.29 12.93
N ILE A 179 -22.02 -3.12 13.22
CA ILE A 179 -21.27 -1.99 13.79
C ILE A 179 -20.71 -2.36 15.17
N ARG A 180 -21.50 -3.01 16.03
CA ARG A 180 -21.04 -3.44 17.35
C ARG A 180 -19.94 -4.49 17.30
N GLU A 181 -20.03 -5.41 16.34
CA GLU A 181 -19.01 -6.44 16.12
C GLU A 181 -17.69 -5.85 15.57
N SER A 182 -17.76 -4.79 14.74
CA SER A 182 -16.59 -4.13 14.16
C SER A 182 -15.93 -3.11 15.08
N THR A 183 -16.64 -2.57 16.07
CA THR A 183 -16.12 -1.56 17.01
C THR A 183 -15.70 -2.16 18.35
N VAL A 184 -14.90 -1.44 19.12
CA VAL A 184 -14.58 -1.78 20.50
C VAL A 184 -15.85 -1.64 21.36
N GLU A 185 -16.15 -2.66 22.14
CA GLU A 185 -17.32 -2.65 23.02
C GLU A 185 -17.22 -1.50 24.03
N GLY A 186 -18.29 -0.74 24.18
CA GLY A 186 -18.32 0.44 25.04
C GLY A 186 -17.57 1.67 24.50
N ALA A 187 -16.93 1.61 23.31
CA ALA A 187 -16.16 2.72 22.75
C ALA A 187 -16.65 3.16 21.35
N LEU A 188 -17.92 2.93 21.05
CA LEU A 188 -18.48 3.21 19.72
C LEU A 188 -18.24 4.66 19.26
N TYR A 189 -18.42 5.65 20.15
CA TYR A 189 -18.18 7.06 19.82
C TYR A 189 -16.72 7.34 19.47
N SER A 190 -15.79 6.82 20.26
CA SER A 190 -14.36 6.95 20.00
C SER A 190 -13.98 6.28 18.68
N CYS A 191 -14.47 5.07 18.43
CA CYS A 191 -14.25 4.35 17.20
C CYS A 191 -14.77 5.11 15.98
N TYR A 192 -16.00 5.61 16.03
CA TYR A 192 -16.62 6.37 14.95
C TYR A 192 -15.85 7.67 14.64
N THR A 193 -15.61 8.46 15.68
CA THR A 193 -14.93 9.75 15.54
C THR A 193 -13.52 9.59 14.97
N LEU A 194 -12.75 8.67 15.54
CA LEU A 194 -11.37 8.44 15.13
C LEU A 194 -11.31 7.78 13.74
N TRP A 195 -12.23 6.87 13.42
CA TRP A 195 -12.28 6.29 12.08
C TRP A 195 -12.50 7.37 11.00
N HIS A 196 -13.43 8.32 11.23
CA HIS A 196 -13.67 9.41 10.29
C HIS A 196 -12.53 10.45 10.24
N LEU A 197 -11.79 10.63 11.32
CA LEU A 197 -10.56 11.43 11.31
C LEU A 197 -9.45 10.74 10.51
N VAL A 198 -9.34 9.42 10.62
CA VAL A 198 -8.30 8.62 9.98
C VAL A 198 -8.56 8.39 8.50
N ASN A 199 -9.76 7.91 8.14
CA ASN A 199 -10.10 7.45 6.79
C ASN A 199 -10.93 8.47 5.99
N GLY A 200 -11.23 9.63 6.57
CA GLY A 200 -12.08 10.67 5.97
C GLY A 200 -11.33 11.72 5.16
N GLU A 201 -11.43 12.96 5.63
CA GLU A 201 -10.82 14.11 4.95
C GLU A 201 -9.29 14.06 4.96
N SER A 202 -8.69 13.58 6.04
CA SER A 202 -7.23 13.45 6.20
C SER A 202 -6.60 12.62 5.09
N SER A 203 -7.07 11.37 4.89
CA SER A 203 -6.59 10.47 3.84
C SER A 203 -6.68 11.11 2.46
N ARG A 204 -7.83 11.71 2.13
CA ARG A 204 -8.01 12.39 0.83
C ARG A 204 -7.09 13.60 0.67
N LYS A 205 -6.92 14.43 1.70
CA LYS A 205 -6.03 15.60 1.65
C LYS A 205 -4.57 15.18 1.51
N ILE A 206 -4.14 14.12 2.19
CA ILE A 206 -2.79 13.56 2.05
C ILE A 206 -2.55 13.13 0.60
N LYS A 207 -3.46 12.31 0.01
CA LYS A 207 -3.36 11.85 -1.39
C LYS A 207 -3.21 13.02 -2.38
N ASN A 208 -4.00 14.06 -2.20
CA ASN A 208 -3.93 15.25 -3.05
C ASN A 208 -2.60 16.01 -2.84
N TYR A 209 -2.27 16.34 -1.60
CA TYR A 209 -1.04 17.07 -1.27
C TYR A 209 0.20 16.35 -1.76
N PHE A 210 0.32 15.04 -1.49
CA PHE A 210 1.46 14.27 -1.96
C PHE A 210 1.54 14.20 -3.48
N SER A 211 0.39 14.10 -4.16
CA SER A 211 0.34 14.14 -5.62
C SER A 211 0.79 15.49 -6.20
N GLU A 212 0.58 16.62 -5.50
CA GLU A 212 1.00 17.95 -5.88
C GLU A 212 2.50 18.20 -5.71
N ILE A 213 3.09 17.68 -4.61
CA ILE A 213 4.53 17.83 -4.34
C ILE A 213 5.40 16.79 -5.06
N TYR A 214 4.77 15.76 -5.63
CA TYR A 214 5.47 14.67 -6.31
C TYR A 214 6.32 15.18 -7.48
N ASN A 215 7.54 14.69 -7.56
CA ASN A 215 8.52 15.03 -8.62
C ASN A 215 9.48 13.85 -8.87
N ASP A 216 10.36 13.97 -9.87
CA ASP A 216 11.28 12.91 -10.29
C ASP A 216 12.19 12.39 -9.17
N ARG A 217 12.58 13.24 -8.23
CA ARG A 217 13.37 12.81 -7.05
C ARG A 217 12.59 11.76 -6.23
N PHE A 218 11.29 11.96 -6.08
CA PHE A 218 10.46 11.01 -5.34
C PHE A 218 10.19 9.74 -6.15
N SER A 219 10.28 9.78 -7.49
CA SER A 219 10.15 8.59 -8.33
C SER A 219 11.17 7.52 -7.94
N THR A 220 12.45 7.87 -7.87
CA THR A 220 13.51 6.94 -7.44
C THR A 220 13.22 6.39 -6.04
N TYR A 221 12.95 7.27 -5.08
CA TYR A 221 12.67 6.89 -3.70
C TYR A 221 11.50 5.90 -3.57
N LEU A 222 10.40 6.14 -4.30
CA LEU A 222 9.23 5.28 -4.25
C LEU A 222 9.40 3.97 -5.03
N LEU A 223 10.14 3.99 -6.16
CA LEU A 223 10.43 2.77 -6.91
C LEU A 223 11.38 1.82 -6.17
N ASP A 224 12.33 2.37 -5.40
CA ASP A 224 13.24 1.60 -4.55
C ASP A 224 12.60 1.18 -3.21
N SER A 225 11.38 1.62 -2.93
CA SER A 225 10.68 1.30 -1.69
C SER A 225 10.31 -0.19 -1.59
N PRO A 226 10.36 -0.81 -0.39
CA PRO A 226 9.85 -2.15 -0.18
C PRO A 226 8.33 -2.25 -0.23
N TYR A 227 7.62 -1.12 -0.25
CA TYR A 227 6.17 -1.06 -0.27
C TYR A 227 5.63 -1.04 -1.69
N GLU A 228 4.96 -2.11 -2.10
CA GLU A 228 4.43 -2.25 -3.46
C GLU A 228 3.40 -1.16 -3.83
N SER A 229 2.67 -0.61 -2.86
CA SER A 229 1.77 0.53 -3.05
C SER A 229 2.51 1.77 -3.56
N TYR A 230 3.69 2.04 -3.01
CA TYR A 230 4.56 3.14 -3.43
C TYR A 230 5.13 2.92 -4.82
N GLN A 231 5.64 1.72 -5.09
CA GLN A 231 6.12 1.35 -6.42
C GLN A 231 5.01 1.54 -7.47
N ARG A 232 3.80 1.04 -7.20
CA ARG A 232 2.65 1.21 -8.11
C ARG A 232 2.24 2.67 -8.29
N PHE A 233 2.31 3.49 -7.25
CA PHE A 233 2.03 4.91 -7.35
C PHE A 233 3.05 5.59 -8.29
N ALA A 234 4.34 5.38 -8.08
CA ALA A 234 5.40 5.91 -8.93
C ALA A 234 5.24 5.45 -10.39
N LEU A 235 5.07 4.13 -10.62
CA LEU A 235 4.85 3.56 -11.94
C LEU A 235 3.66 4.18 -12.70
N LYS A 236 2.60 4.58 -12.00
CA LYS A 236 1.45 5.27 -12.60
C LYS A 236 1.77 6.72 -13.04
N LYS A 237 2.75 7.34 -12.39
CA LYS A 237 3.20 8.71 -12.69
C LYS A 237 4.25 8.78 -13.79
N LEU A 238 5.00 7.69 -14.03
CA LEU A 238 5.98 7.63 -15.10
C LEU A 238 5.32 7.69 -16.47
N THR A 239 5.91 8.48 -17.37
CA THR A 239 5.60 8.38 -18.81
C THR A 239 6.29 7.15 -19.40
N PRO A 240 5.85 6.63 -20.57
CA PRO A 240 6.52 5.52 -21.22
C PRO A 240 8.02 5.75 -21.43
N GLU A 241 8.42 6.95 -21.84
CA GLU A 241 9.83 7.32 -22.09
C GLU A 241 10.66 7.26 -20.81
N ALA A 242 10.08 7.64 -19.67
CA ALA A 242 10.75 7.61 -18.37
C ALA A 242 11.02 6.19 -17.84
N TYR A 243 10.37 5.16 -18.40
CA TYR A 243 10.66 3.77 -18.00
C TYR A 243 12.12 3.38 -18.25
N LEU A 244 12.73 3.91 -19.32
CA LEU A 244 14.15 3.65 -19.63
C LEU A 244 15.10 4.23 -18.58
N ASP A 245 14.76 5.41 -18.04
CA ASP A 245 15.58 6.09 -17.03
C ASP A 245 15.58 5.33 -15.69
N PHE A 246 14.51 4.58 -15.39
CA PHE A 246 14.34 3.78 -14.17
C PHE A 246 14.51 2.28 -14.42
N ARG A 247 15.21 1.87 -15.48
CA ARG A 247 15.38 0.45 -15.84
C ARG A 247 15.83 -0.44 -14.68
N PRO A 248 16.82 -0.10 -13.85
CA PRO A 248 17.24 -0.93 -12.73
C PRO A 248 16.10 -1.21 -11.74
N GLN A 249 15.32 -0.17 -11.41
CA GLN A 249 14.16 -0.28 -10.52
C GLN A 249 13.05 -1.11 -11.14
N ILE A 250 12.79 -0.92 -12.44
CA ILE A 250 11.78 -1.70 -13.18
C ILE A 250 12.14 -3.19 -13.19
N LEU A 251 13.39 -3.56 -13.45
CA LEU A 251 13.84 -4.95 -13.39
C LEU A 251 13.67 -5.54 -11.99
N HIS A 252 14.05 -4.80 -10.95
CA HIS A 252 13.85 -5.23 -9.56
C HIS A 252 12.37 -5.42 -9.22
N ILE A 253 11.50 -4.52 -9.65
CA ILE A 253 10.04 -4.63 -9.45
C ILE A 253 9.50 -5.84 -10.23
N LEU A 254 9.93 -6.08 -11.46
CA LEU A 254 9.52 -7.26 -12.23
C LEU A 254 9.88 -8.56 -11.52
N GLU A 255 11.03 -8.61 -10.86
CA GLU A 255 11.49 -9.78 -10.11
C GLU A 255 10.69 -10.00 -8.81
N SER A 256 10.52 -8.95 -8.01
CA SER A 256 10.07 -9.05 -6.61
C SER A 256 8.57 -8.81 -6.40
N ALA A 257 7.90 -8.05 -7.29
CA ALA A 257 6.53 -7.61 -7.10
C ALA A 257 5.48 -8.73 -7.32
N SER A 258 4.26 -8.46 -6.86
CA SER A 258 3.11 -9.32 -7.10
C SER A 258 2.79 -9.46 -8.60
N PRO A 259 2.08 -10.52 -9.01
CA PRO A 259 1.65 -10.71 -10.40
C PRO A 259 0.85 -9.52 -10.96
N LEU A 260 0.11 -8.80 -10.10
CA LEU A 260 -0.67 -7.63 -10.50
C LEU A 260 0.24 -6.47 -10.93
N THR A 261 1.22 -6.13 -10.12
CA THR A 261 2.17 -5.05 -10.39
C THR A 261 3.09 -5.42 -11.55
N ARG A 262 3.55 -6.66 -11.63
CA ARG A 262 4.31 -7.18 -12.77
C ARG A 262 3.53 -7.04 -14.09
N SER A 263 2.26 -7.46 -14.11
CA SER A 263 1.39 -7.28 -15.28
C SER A 263 1.18 -5.82 -15.66
N TYR A 264 1.12 -4.92 -14.66
CA TYR A 264 1.01 -3.49 -14.91
C TYR A 264 2.26 -2.94 -15.61
N VAL A 265 3.45 -3.28 -15.11
CA VAL A 265 4.74 -2.88 -15.72
C VAL A 265 4.83 -3.39 -17.15
N LEU A 266 4.64 -4.71 -17.37
CA LEU A 266 4.76 -5.32 -18.68
C LEU A 266 3.80 -4.71 -19.73
N LYS A 267 2.59 -4.31 -19.33
CA LYS A 267 1.63 -3.65 -20.22
C LYS A 267 1.98 -2.19 -20.56
N LYS A 268 2.89 -1.59 -19.80
CA LYS A 268 3.33 -0.21 -19.97
C LYS A 268 4.68 -0.09 -20.69
N LEU A 269 5.40 -1.19 -20.83
CA LEU A 269 6.66 -1.21 -21.59
C LEU A 269 6.39 -0.83 -23.05
N PRO A 270 7.12 0.16 -23.60
CA PRO A 270 7.12 0.44 -25.02
C PRO A 270 7.57 -0.77 -25.85
N ASP A 271 7.12 -0.87 -27.11
CA ASP A 271 7.45 -2.00 -27.98
C ASP A 271 8.97 -2.12 -28.20
N GLU A 272 9.69 -0.99 -28.29
CA GLU A 272 11.15 -0.95 -28.41
C GLU A 272 11.89 -1.51 -27.20
N ASP A 273 11.32 -1.42 -25.99
CA ASP A 273 11.93 -1.96 -24.79
C ASP A 273 11.86 -3.48 -24.74
N TRP A 274 10.86 -4.09 -25.39
CA TRP A 274 10.78 -5.55 -25.50
C TRP A 274 11.95 -6.15 -26.30
N ALA A 275 12.52 -5.41 -27.26
CA ALA A 275 13.68 -5.80 -28.03
C ALA A 275 15.02 -5.64 -27.27
N ASP A 276 15.01 -5.02 -26.08
CA ASP A 276 16.23 -4.91 -25.28
C ASP A 276 16.74 -6.29 -24.86
N GLU A 277 17.98 -6.59 -25.24
CA GLU A 277 18.58 -7.90 -25.03
C GLU A 277 18.54 -8.36 -23.58
N LYS A 278 18.91 -7.49 -22.62
CA LYS A 278 18.96 -7.83 -21.19
C LYS A 278 17.58 -8.04 -20.58
N LEU A 279 16.62 -7.22 -20.98
CA LEU A 279 15.24 -7.37 -20.52
C LEU A 279 14.62 -8.64 -21.09
N SER A 280 14.77 -8.90 -22.38
CA SER A 280 14.30 -10.12 -23.04
C SER A 280 14.92 -11.37 -22.41
N GLU A 281 16.24 -11.39 -22.25
CA GLU A 281 16.95 -12.49 -21.58
C GLU A 281 16.34 -12.74 -20.18
N PHE A 282 16.27 -11.71 -19.33
CA PHE A 282 15.70 -11.82 -18.00
C PHE A 282 14.27 -12.37 -17.99
N LEU A 283 13.41 -11.88 -18.88
CA LEU A 283 12.00 -12.27 -18.93
C LEU A 283 11.80 -13.68 -19.49
N TYR A 284 12.47 -14.01 -20.61
CA TYR A 284 12.19 -15.25 -21.35
C TYR A 284 13.03 -16.44 -20.87
N GLU A 285 14.25 -16.24 -20.33
CA GLU A 285 15.01 -17.30 -19.67
C GLU A 285 14.33 -17.77 -18.37
N ASN A 286 13.64 -16.85 -17.68
CA ASN A 286 12.93 -17.16 -16.44
C ASN A 286 11.43 -17.47 -16.66
N PHE A 287 11.00 -17.75 -17.90
CA PHE A 287 9.60 -17.91 -18.25
C PHE A 287 8.87 -18.93 -17.36
N SER A 288 9.49 -20.05 -17.07
CA SER A 288 8.88 -21.12 -16.23
C SER A 288 8.64 -20.69 -14.77
N ASN A 289 9.35 -19.66 -14.27
CA ASN A 289 9.24 -19.16 -12.90
C ASN A 289 8.12 -18.13 -12.75
N TRP A 290 7.62 -17.58 -13.87
CA TRP A 290 6.55 -16.58 -13.84
C TRP A 290 5.17 -17.21 -13.62
N ASP A 291 4.28 -16.42 -13.04
CA ASP A 291 2.87 -16.78 -12.97
C ASP A 291 2.23 -16.85 -14.38
N MET A 292 1.10 -17.58 -14.49
CA MET A 292 0.42 -17.84 -15.75
C MET A 292 0.05 -16.56 -16.54
N ASN A 293 -0.31 -15.47 -15.87
CA ASN A 293 -0.67 -14.23 -16.53
C ASN A 293 0.55 -13.54 -17.11
N THR A 294 1.66 -13.50 -16.37
CA THR A 294 2.96 -13.00 -16.83
C THR A 294 3.42 -13.82 -18.03
N GLN A 295 3.44 -15.15 -17.95
CA GLN A 295 3.79 -16.03 -19.07
C GLN A 295 2.95 -15.75 -20.32
N THR A 296 1.65 -15.54 -20.15
CA THR A 296 0.75 -15.24 -21.27
C THR A 296 1.01 -13.87 -21.88
N LEU A 297 1.38 -12.86 -21.06
CA LEU A 297 1.78 -11.55 -21.57
C LEU A 297 3.09 -11.63 -22.36
N LEU A 298 4.09 -12.35 -21.87
CA LEU A 298 5.34 -12.57 -22.59
C LEU A 298 5.11 -13.16 -23.97
N LEU A 299 4.27 -14.21 -24.07
CA LEU A 299 3.94 -14.83 -25.35
C LEU A 299 3.19 -13.88 -26.31
N LYS A 300 2.40 -12.95 -25.80
CA LYS A 300 1.71 -11.94 -26.62
C LYS A 300 2.64 -10.90 -27.22
N HIS A 301 3.76 -10.62 -26.53
CA HIS A 301 4.74 -9.62 -26.97
C HIS A 301 6.00 -10.26 -27.58
N LEU A 302 5.97 -11.57 -27.86
CA LEU A 302 7.09 -12.31 -28.39
C LEU A 302 7.59 -11.77 -29.75
N GLU A 303 6.70 -11.14 -30.54
CA GLU A 303 7.05 -10.51 -31.81
C GLU A 303 7.91 -9.26 -31.68
N PHE A 304 7.88 -8.60 -30.52
CA PHE A 304 8.67 -7.42 -30.20
C PHE A 304 9.96 -7.75 -29.43
N ALA A 305 10.10 -9.00 -28.96
CA ALA A 305 11.20 -9.43 -28.11
C ALA A 305 12.49 -9.65 -28.92
N ASP A 306 13.62 -9.77 -28.22
CA ASP A 306 14.89 -10.21 -28.83
C ASP A 306 14.73 -11.52 -29.61
N GLU A 307 15.41 -11.65 -30.72
CA GLU A 307 15.32 -12.82 -31.61
C GLU A 307 15.58 -14.16 -30.91
N ARG A 308 16.35 -14.15 -29.82
CA ARG A 308 16.67 -15.35 -29.01
C ARG A 308 15.51 -15.77 -28.08
N ALA A 309 14.49 -14.92 -27.88
CA ALA A 309 13.37 -15.21 -26.99
C ALA A 309 12.67 -16.52 -27.34
N ALA A 310 12.49 -16.78 -28.64
CA ALA A 310 11.91 -18.04 -29.12
C ALA A 310 12.77 -19.26 -28.74
N LEU A 311 14.10 -19.11 -28.77
CA LEU A 311 15.01 -20.18 -28.38
C LEU A 311 14.95 -20.43 -26.87
N TRP A 312 14.98 -19.39 -26.02
CA TRP A 312 14.84 -19.56 -24.57
C TRP A 312 13.52 -20.26 -24.21
N LEU A 313 12.43 -19.89 -24.87
CA LEU A 313 11.11 -20.53 -24.68
C LEU A 313 11.11 -22.00 -25.09
N SER A 314 11.85 -22.39 -26.14
CA SER A 314 11.90 -23.77 -26.62
C SER A 314 12.42 -24.75 -25.56
N THR A 315 13.28 -24.30 -24.65
CA THR A 315 13.81 -25.11 -23.55
C THR A 315 12.81 -25.26 -22.37
N GLN A 316 11.74 -24.48 -22.36
CA GLN A 316 10.78 -24.38 -21.25
C GLN A 316 9.35 -24.83 -21.61
N LEU A 317 9.17 -25.57 -22.69
CA LEU A 317 7.87 -26.01 -23.18
C LEU A 317 7.03 -26.75 -22.12
N SER A 318 7.67 -27.44 -21.17
CA SER A 318 6.99 -28.16 -20.10
C SER A 318 6.16 -27.26 -19.19
N SER A 319 6.50 -25.99 -19.04
CA SER A 319 5.78 -25.03 -18.23
C SER A 319 4.53 -24.46 -18.92
N MET A 320 4.45 -24.59 -20.25
CA MET A 320 3.38 -24.03 -21.04
C MET A 320 2.10 -24.85 -20.92
N LYS A 321 0.95 -24.18 -20.74
CA LYS A 321 -0.37 -24.77 -20.90
C LYS A 321 -0.74 -24.81 -22.40
N LYS A 322 -1.80 -25.56 -22.74
CA LYS A 322 -2.24 -25.76 -24.12
C LYS A 322 -2.24 -24.46 -24.93
N ARG A 323 -2.94 -23.42 -24.46
CA ARG A 323 -3.08 -22.15 -25.17
C ARG A 323 -1.74 -21.41 -25.30
N GLN A 324 -0.89 -21.50 -24.31
CA GLN A 324 0.44 -20.88 -24.33
C GLN A 324 1.33 -21.55 -25.37
N LEU A 325 1.30 -22.89 -25.44
CA LEU A 325 2.02 -23.63 -26.48
C LEU A 325 1.48 -23.30 -27.88
N GLU A 326 0.15 -23.23 -28.05
CA GLU A 326 -0.46 -22.81 -29.32
C GLU A 326 0.02 -21.42 -29.75
N MET A 327 0.09 -20.45 -28.83
CA MET A 327 0.62 -19.11 -29.12
C MET A 327 2.08 -19.18 -29.55
N TYR A 328 2.92 -19.90 -28.80
CA TYR A 328 4.33 -20.08 -29.13
C TYR A 328 4.51 -20.71 -30.53
N LEU A 329 3.83 -21.82 -30.83
CA LEU A 329 3.92 -22.50 -32.13
C LEU A 329 3.38 -21.64 -33.28
N THR A 330 2.39 -20.76 -33.02
CA THR A 330 1.86 -19.85 -34.04
C THR A 330 2.89 -18.73 -34.35
N PHE A 331 3.73 -18.36 -33.42
CA PHE A 331 4.80 -17.39 -33.61
C PHE A 331 5.95 -17.97 -34.47
N LEU A 332 6.24 -19.26 -34.35
CA LEU A 332 7.31 -19.90 -35.11
C LEU A 332 7.04 -19.89 -36.64
N PRO A 333 8.08 -20.01 -37.49
CA PRO A 333 7.92 -20.07 -38.95
C PRO A 333 6.89 -21.10 -39.36
N LYS A 334 6.02 -20.77 -40.33
CA LYS A 334 5.01 -21.69 -40.85
C LYS A 334 5.59 -22.96 -41.47
N ARG A 335 6.83 -22.89 -41.95
CA ARG A 335 7.53 -24.04 -42.53
C ARG A 335 8.56 -24.53 -41.52
N PRO A 336 8.42 -25.74 -40.98
CA PRO A 336 9.39 -26.27 -40.01
C PRO A 336 10.84 -26.31 -40.55
N ALA A 337 11.02 -26.37 -41.85
CA ALA A 337 12.35 -26.31 -42.49
C ALA A 337 13.07 -24.97 -42.29
N GLU A 338 12.35 -23.90 -41.95
CA GLU A 338 12.90 -22.56 -41.72
C GLU A 338 13.23 -22.32 -40.25
N LEU A 339 12.99 -23.31 -39.34
CA LEU A 339 13.29 -23.21 -37.91
C LEU A 339 14.79 -23.19 -37.65
N ASP A 340 15.21 -22.44 -36.63
CA ASP A 340 16.48 -22.65 -35.96
C ASP A 340 16.62 -24.12 -35.52
N GLU A 341 17.76 -24.74 -35.82
CA GLU A 341 18.00 -26.16 -35.57
C GLU A 341 17.85 -26.51 -34.07
N ARG A 342 18.25 -25.60 -33.18
CA ARG A 342 18.12 -25.79 -31.71
C ARG A 342 16.67 -25.81 -31.27
N ILE A 343 15.82 -24.95 -31.85
CA ILE A 343 14.36 -24.94 -31.58
C ILE A 343 13.74 -26.24 -32.11
N ARG A 344 14.12 -26.67 -33.33
CA ARG A 344 13.66 -27.93 -33.92
C ARG A 344 13.98 -29.09 -32.98
N GLN A 345 15.25 -29.23 -32.58
CA GLN A 345 15.68 -30.30 -31.69
C GLN A 345 14.90 -30.29 -30.37
N ALA A 346 14.70 -29.13 -29.75
CA ALA A 346 13.92 -29.01 -28.51
C ALA A 346 12.45 -29.47 -28.70
N LEU A 347 11.82 -29.14 -29.83
CA LEU A 347 10.48 -29.62 -30.18
C LEU A 347 10.43 -31.11 -30.35
N GLU A 348 11.40 -31.71 -31.09
CA GLU A 348 11.47 -33.16 -31.37
C GLU A 348 11.73 -33.94 -30.08
N GLU A 349 12.63 -33.48 -29.21
CA GLU A 349 12.87 -34.07 -27.89
C GLU A 349 11.58 -34.00 -27.03
N LYS A 350 10.85 -32.89 -27.10
CA LYS A 350 9.59 -32.73 -26.36
C LYS A 350 8.52 -33.67 -26.83
N VAL A 351 8.45 -34.02 -28.10
CA VAL A 351 7.52 -35.01 -28.65
C VAL A 351 7.69 -36.38 -28.02
N GLN A 352 8.91 -36.74 -27.60
CA GLN A 352 9.23 -38.05 -26.99
C GLN A 352 8.97 -38.09 -25.47
N SER A 353 8.51 -36.97 -24.87
CA SER A 353 8.24 -36.88 -23.42
C SER A 353 6.76 -37.14 -23.10
N ASP A 354 6.48 -37.30 -21.78
CA ASP A 354 5.09 -37.42 -21.27
C ASP A 354 4.30 -36.10 -21.22
N TYR A 355 4.71 -35.12 -22.04
CA TYR A 355 4.03 -33.82 -22.07
C TYR A 355 2.66 -33.92 -22.72
N ASN A 356 1.61 -33.48 -22.02
CA ASN A 356 0.21 -33.66 -22.42
C ASN A 356 -0.16 -33.07 -23.80
N TYR A 357 0.62 -32.11 -24.30
CA TYR A 357 0.30 -31.38 -25.54
C TYR A 357 1.25 -31.69 -26.68
N THR A 358 1.98 -32.83 -26.63
CA THR A 358 2.89 -33.27 -27.68
C THR A 358 2.21 -33.38 -29.06
N TYR A 359 0.91 -33.65 -29.09
CA TYR A 359 0.11 -33.72 -30.34
C TYR A 359 0.10 -32.37 -31.09
N LEU A 360 0.17 -31.22 -30.38
CA LEU A 360 0.27 -29.91 -31.03
C LEU A 360 1.63 -29.71 -31.68
N ILE A 361 2.70 -30.18 -31.03
CA ILE A 361 4.06 -30.12 -31.57
C ILE A 361 4.18 -31.02 -32.80
N LYS A 362 3.61 -32.27 -32.73
CA LYS A 362 3.57 -33.21 -33.89
C LYS A 362 2.82 -32.58 -35.07
N ALA A 363 1.65 -32.00 -34.82
CA ALA A 363 0.89 -31.32 -35.87
C ALA A 363 1.67 -30.17 -36.52
N TYR A 364 2.44 -29.40 -35.72
CA TYR A 364 3.28 -28.32 -36.22
C TYR A 364 4.48 -28.83 -37.04
N LEU A 365 5.16 -29.90 -36.61
CA LEU A 365 6.31 -30.50 -37.31
C LEU A 365 5.89 -31.27 -38.56
N GLY A 366 4.61 -31.55 -38.73
CA GLY A 366 4.09 -32.35 -39.86
C GLY A 366 4.32 -33.85 -39.70
N SER A 367 4.50 -34.31 -38.49
CA SER A 367 4.78 -35.70 -38.10
C SER A 367 3.59 -36.41 -37.44
#